data_d88a23990d4584f03cfebd06f85c9af3
#
_entry.id   d88a23990d4584f03cfebd06f85c9af3
#
_cell.length_a   1.000
_cell.length_b   1.000
_cell.length_c   1.000
_cell.angle_alpha   90.00
_cell.angle_beta   90.00
_cell.angle_gamma   90.00
#
_symmetry.space_group_name_H-M   'P 1'
#
loop_
_entity.id
_entity.type
_entity.pdbx_description
1 polymer ?
#
loop_
_entity_poly.entity_id
_entity_poly.type
_entity_poly.pdbx_seq_one_letter_code
_entity_poly.pdbx_strand_id
1 'polypeptide(L)'
;MRRILAATVLVSPFFFSAAAIAAPPVTDATASIPARPLSTGVKPAHVLYSPNVSLSQTALETLPAGAEVVLSLNVDEKGRAQDIEVVKSPSHYLDGPVAEAVSHYRFRPATLDHQPVATPMTLTVVVQH
;
A
#
# COMPACT_ATOMS: atom_id res chain seq x y z
N MET A 1 -69.78 17.72 -51.83
CA MET A 1 -68.44 17.55 -52.46
C MET A 1 -67.39 18.10 -51.57
N ARG A 2 -66.76 17.25 -50.77
CA ARG A 2 -65.73 17.64 -49.83
C ARG A 2 -64.47 16.97 -50.26
N ARG A 3 -63.55 17.78 -50.75
CA ARG A 3 -62.24 17.34 -51.14
C ARG A 3 -61.37 17.30 -49.85
N ILE A 4 -61.13 16.10 -49.47
CA ILE A 4 -60.16 15.87 -48.35
C ILE A 4 -58.77 15.87 -48.95
N LEU A 5 -58.06 16.94 -48.71
CA LEU A 5 -56.63 17.00 -49.01
C LEU A 5 -55.87 16.24 -47.92
N ALA A 6 -55.46 15.06 -48.27
CA ALA A 6 -54.58 14.31 -47.44
C ALA A 6 -53.20 14.95 -47.59
N ALA A 7 -52.80 15.70 -46.57
CA ALA A 7 -51.41 16.14 -46.43
C ALA A 7 -50.58 14.95 -45.99
N THR A 8 -49.89 14.37 -46.94
CA THR A 8 -48.92 13.36 -46.65
C THR A 8 -47.70 14.06 -46.03
N VAL A 9 -47.65 14.08 -44.71
CA VAL A 9 -46.46 14.51 -44.00
C VAL A 9 -45.47 13.38 -44.12
N LEU A 10 -44.48 13.58 -44.94
CA LEU A 10 -43.33 12.70 -45.05
C LEU A 10 -42.44 12.97 -43.85
N VAL A 11 -42.69 12.25 -42.76
CA VAL A 11 -41.79 12.24 -41.62
C VAL A 11 -40.60 11.40 -42.03
N SER A 12 -39.56 12.08 -42.41
CA SER A 12 -38.24 11.49 -42.56
C SER A 12 -37.81 10.95 -41.23
N PRO A 13 -37.60 9.66 -41.05
CA PRO A 13 -36.94 9.21 -39.84
C PRO A 13 -35.49 9.65 -39.96
N PHE A 14 -35.17 10.71 -39.21
CA PHE A 14 -33.81 10.98 -38.89
C PHE A 14 -33.32 9.77 -38.13
N PHE A 15 -32.67 8.89 -38.84
CA PHE A 15 -31.81 7.90 -38.19
C PHE A 15 -30.68 8.68 -37.48
N PHE A 16 -30.98 9.08 -36.28
CA PHE A 16 -29.96 9.35 -35.32
C PHE A 16 -29.22 8.00 -35.13
N SER A 17 -28.26 7.77 -35.97
CA SER A 17 -27.25 6.77 -35.68
C SER A 17 -26.57 7.25 -34.40
N ALA A 18 -27.15 6.89 -33.26
CA ALA A 18 -26.44 6.88 -32.03
C ALA A 18 -25.27 5.94 -32.30
N ALA A 19 -24.17 6.53 -32.71
CA ALA A 19 -22.92 5.90 -32.51
C ALA A 19 -22.89 5.65 -31.01
N ALA A 20 -23.31 4.50 -30.59
CA ALA A 20 -22.95 3.95 -29.33
C ALA A 20 -21.45 3.99 -29.37
N ILE A 21 -20.91 5.03 -28.77
CA ILE A 21 -19.56 4.97 -28.27
C ILE A 21 -19.66 3.84 -27.25
N ALA A 22 -19.51 2.63 -27.75
CA ALA A 22 -19.17 1.52 -26.91
C ALA A 22 -17.91 2.01 -26.20
N ALA A 23 -18.10 2.52 -24.99
CA ALA A 23 -17.00 2.58 -24.06
C ALA A 23 -16.32 1.23 -24.20
N PRO A 24 -15.04 1.20 -24.54
CA PRO A 24 -14.34 -0.07 -24.58
C PRO A 24 -14.68 -0.74 -23.26
N PRO A 25 -15.07 -2.00 -23.24
CA PRO A 25 -15.17 -2.69 -21.98
C PRO A 25 -13.85 -2.36 -21.30
N VAL A 26 -13.90 -1.67 -20.16
CA VAL A 26 -12.85 -1.76 -19.20
C VAL A 26 -12.86 -3.26 -18.90
N THR A 27 -12.26 -4.00 -19.80
CA THR A 27 -11.69 -5.25 -19.42
C THR A 27 -10.82 -4.80 -18.27
N ASP A 28 -11.23 -5.08 -17.05
CA ASP A 28 -10.30 -5.37 -16.01
C ASP A 28 -9.41 -6.47 -16.61
N ALA A 29 -8.60 -6.06 -17.55
CA ALA A 29 -7.28 -6.54 -17.59
C ALA A 29 -6.79 -6.13 -16.21
N THR A 30 -7.07 -6.95 -15.21
CA THR A 30 -6.05 -7.36 -14.30
C THR A 30 -4.92 -7.82 -15.24
N ALA A 31 -4.33 -6.84 -15.91
CA ALA A 31 -2.97 -6.91 -16.27
C ALA A 31 -2.31 -7.00 -14.91
N SER A 32 -2.29 -8.21 -14.38
CA SER A 32 -1.12 -8.67 -13.68
C SER A 32 -0.01 -8.37 -14.67
N ILE A 33 0.40 -7.10 -14.69
CA ILE A 33 1.71 -6.75 -15.15
C ILE A 33 2.52 -7.64 -14.24
N PRO A 34 3.08 -8.75 -14.74
CA PRO A 34 4.06 -9.44 -13.96
C PRO A 34 4.99 -8.30 -13.61
N ALA A 35 5.04 -7.94 -12.33
CA ALA A 35 6.01 -6.98 -11.87
C ALA A 35 7.33 -7.60 -12.28
N ARG A 36 7.71 -7.31 -13.50
CA ARG A 36 9.04 -7.61 -13.97
C ARG A 36 9.89 -6.91 -12.93
N PRO A 37 10.61 -7.65 -12.13
CA PRO A 37 11.59 -6.98 -11.30
C PRO A 37 12.46 -6.26 -12.32
N LEU A 38 12.21 -4.96 -12.46
CA LEU A 38 13.17 -4.10 -13.09
C LEU A 38 14.40 -4.30 -12.24
N SER A 39 15.29 -5.14 -12.74
CA SER A 39 16.59 -5.40 -12.12
C SER A 39 17.43 -4.16 -12.32
N THR A 40 16.97 -3.08 -11.71
CA THR A 40 17.62 -1.76 -11.71
C THR A 40 18.69 -1.69 -10.65
N GLY A 41 19.41 -2.76 -10.39
CA GLY A 41 20.49 -2.74 -9.41
C GLY A 41 20.04 -2.39 -7.97
N VAL A 42 18.76 -2.17 -7.75
CA VAL A 42 18.18 -1.83 -6.44
C VAL A 42 17.88 -3.11 -5.67
N LYS A 43 18.50 -3.24 -4.51
CA LYS A 43 18.16 -4.27 -3.52
C LYS A 43 17.45 -3.60 -2.36
N PRO A 44 16.26 -4.08 -1.96
CA PRO A 44 15.52 -3.51 -0.84
C PRO A 44 16.23 -3.76 0.50
N ALA A 45 15.91 -2.93 1.48
CA ALA A 45 16.35 -3.13 2.85
C ALA A 45 15.67 -4.37 3.47
N HIS A 46 16.36 -5.07 4.34
CA HIS A 46 15.85 -6.24 5.07
C HIS A 46 16.21 -6.19 6.54
N VAL A 47 15.34 -6.74 7.38
CA VAL A 47 15.64 -6.93 8.81
C VAL A 47 16.66 -8.06 8.95
N LEU A 48 17.78 -7.78 9.62
CA LEU A 48 18.81 -8.78 9.94
C LEU A 48 18.69 -9.31 11.35
N TYR A 49 18.30 -8.45 12.27
CA TYR A 49 18.18 -8.77 13.68
C TYR A 49 17.01 -7.99 14.28
N SER A 50 16.13 -8.70 14.98
CA SER A 50 14.96 -8.15 15.66
C SER A 50 14.92 -8.69 17.09
N PRO A 51 15.35 -7.89 18.10
CA PRO A 51 15.21 -8.29 19.48
C PRO A 51 13.74 -8.36 19.89
N ASN A 52 13.44 -9.18 20.89
CA ASN A 52 12.10 -9.26 21.45
C ASN A 52 11.69 -7.92 22.06
N VAL A 53 10.43 -7.55 21.84
CA VAL A 53 9.85 -6.37 22.49
C VAL A 53 9.59 -6.71 23.96
N SER A 54 10.21 -5.97 24.87
CA SER A 54 9.97 -6.11 26.32
C SER A 54 8.74 -5.27 26.69
N LEU A 55 7.64 -5.94 27.00
CA LEU A 55 6.42 -5.29 27.45
C LEU A 55 6.23 -5.50 28.95
N SER A 56 5.58 -4.53 29.60
CA SER A 56 5.16 -4.70 30.98
C SER A 56 3.99 -5.70 31.06
N GLN A 57 3.91 -6.40 32.18
CA GLN A 57 2.84 -7.38 32.45
C GLN A 57 1.45 -6.77 32.21
N THR A 58 1.24 -5.56 32.67
CA THR A 58 -0.02 -4.82 32.49
C THR A 58 -0.36 -4.55 31.02
N ALA A 59 0.67 -4.29 30.20
CA ALA A 59 0.46 -4.09 28.77
C ALA A 59 0.07 -5.42 28.09
N LEU A 60 0.67 -6.54 28.48
CA LEU A 60 0.34 -7.86 27.96
C LEU A 60 -1.08 -8.29 28.26
N GLU A 61 -1.58 -8.00 29.47
CA GLU A 61 -2.94 -8.36 29.89
C GLU A 61 -4.04 -7.56 29.17
N THR A 62 -3.70 -6.38 28.68
CA THR A 62 -4.66 -5.47 28.02
C THR A 62 -4.71 -5.68 26.50
N LEU A 63 -3.74 -6.40 25.94
CA LEU A 63 -3.60 -6.55 24.50
C LEU A 63 -4.34 -7.77 23.97
N PRO A 64 -4.99 -7.65 22.82
CA PRO A 64 -5.45 -8.81 22.08
C PRO A 64 -4.26 -9.65 21.61
N ALA A 65 -4.43 -10.97 21.61
CA ALA A 65 -3.42 -11.87 21.05
C ALA A 65 -3.14 -11.52 19.60
N GLY A 66 -1.86 -11.39 19.25
CA GLY A 66 -1.46 -11.03 17.90
C GLY A 66 -1.65 -9.55 17.56
N ALA A 67 -1.49 -8.67 18.54
CA ALA A 67 -1.54 -7.23 18.31
C ALA A 67 -0.48 -6.78 17.30
N GLU A 68 -0.90 -6.08 16.26
CA GLU A 68 -0.03 -5.58 15.20
C GLU A 68 0.24 -4.09 15.37
N VAL A 69 1.50 -3.71 15.37
CA VAL A 69 1.94 -2.31 15.34
C VAL A 69 2.64 -2.05 14.02
N VAL A 70 2.19 -1.04 13.30
CA VAL A 70 2.79 -0.62 12.04
C VAL A 70 3.60 0.64 12.27
N LEU A 71 4.86 0.60 11.90
CA LEU A 71 5.79 1.72 12.02
C LEU A 71 6.33 2.11 10.65
N SER A 72 6.54 3.41 10.48
CA SER A 72 7.32 3.97 9.39
C SER A 72 8.69 4.36 9.93
N LEU A 73 9.73 4.05 9.20
CA LEU A 73 11.09 4.38 9.57
C LEU A 73 11.99 4.55 8.34
N ASN A 74 13.11 5.20 8.53
CA ASN A 74 14.16 5.26 7.53
C ASN A 74 15.29 4.32 7.94
N VAL A 75 15.75 3.48 7.02
CA VAL A 75 16.96 2.68 7.21
C VAL A 75 18.11 3.47 6.61
N ASP A 76 19.09 3.82 7.44
CA ASP A 76 20.29 4.52 6.99
C ASP A 76 21.26 3.59 6.23
N GLU A 77 22.31 4.16 5.68
CA GLU A 77 23.35 3.42 4.95
C GLU A 77 24.10 2.41 5.84
N LYS A 78 24.03 2.58 7.16
CA LYS A 78 24.66 1.71 8.16
C LYS A 78 23.71 0.61 8.66
N GLY A 79 22.48 0.58 8.17
CA GLY A 79 21.48 -0.39 8.58
C GLY A 79 20.82 -0.10 9.92
N ARG A 80 20.77 1.16 10.34
CA ARG A 80 20.09 1.61 11.56
C ARG A 80 18.76 2.22 11.24
N ALA A 81 17.77 2.00 12.12
CA ALA A 81 16.49 2.69 12.03
C ALA A 81 16.63 4.15 12.48
N GLN A 82 16.14 5.06 11.67
CA GLN A 82 16.03 6.49 11.93
C GLN A 82 14.58 6.93 11.72
N ASP A 83 14.19 8.06 12.31
CA ASP A 83 12.88 8.67 12.12
C ASP A 83 11.73 7.68 12.34
N ILE A 84 11.77 6.94 13.44
CA ILE A 84 10.79 5.91 13.76
C ILE A 84 9.47 6.58 14.16
N GLU A 85 8.42 6.33 13.39
CA GLU A 85 7.08 6.84 13.63
C GLU A 85 6.07 5.69 13.68
N VAL A 86 5.19 5.68 14.68
CA VAL A 86 4.10 4.71 14.77
C VAL A 86 2.93 5.19 13.93
N VAL A 87 2.64 4.47 12.86
CA VAL A 87 1.55 4.77 11.92
C VAL A 87 0.24 4.19 12.40
N LYS A 88 0.28 2.97 12.95
CA LYS A 88 -0.90 2.26 13.46
C LYS A 88 -0.52 1.43 14.67
N SER A 89 -1.28 1.60 15.73
CA SER A 89 -1.12 0.83 16.96
C SER A 89 -2.49 0.53 17.58
N PRO A 90 -2.71 -0.65 18.13
CA PRO A 90 -3.94 -0.97 18.85
C PRO A 90 -4.02 -0.28 20.22
N SER A 91 -2.91 0.15 20.76
CA SER A 91 -2.81 0.81 22.06
C SER A 91 -1.59 1.70 22.17
N HIS A 92 -1.76 2.92 22.69
CA HIS A 92 -0.66 3.84 22.96
C HIS A 92 0.41 3.29 23.91
N TYR A 93 0.04 2.34 24.75
CA TYR A 93 1.00 1.69 25.67
C TYR A 93 2.07 0.87 24.93
N LEU A 94 1.80 0.53 23.67
CA LEU A 94 2.74 -0.21 22.82
C LEU A 94 3.71 0.70 22.08
N ASP A 95 3.33 1.93 21.80
CA ASP A 95 4.06 2.81 20.91
C ASP A 95 5.50 3.02 21.39
N GLY A 96 5.69 3.34 22.67
CA GLY A 96 7.00 3.54 23.26
C GLY A 96 7.87 2.29 23.25
N PRO A 97 7.44 1.19 23.87
CA PRO A 97 8.23 -0.06 23.91
C PRO A 97 8.55 -0.63 22.55
N VAL A 98 7.62 -0.53 21.59
CA VAL A 98 7.85 -1.05 20.22
C VAL A 98 8.82 -0.15 19.47
N ALA A 99 8.67 1.18 19.55
CA ALA A 99 9.59 2.12 18.93
C ALA A 99 11.02 1.97 19.50
N GLU A 100 11.15 1.80 20.82
CA GLU A 100 12.41 1.53 21.47
C GLU A 100 13.04 0.22 20.98
N ALA A 101 12.28 -0.86 20.95
CA ALA A 101 12.76 -2.15 20.43
C ALA A 101 13.24 -2.03 18.97
N VAL A 102 12.47 -1.34 18.13
CA VAL A 102 12.81 -1.14 16.71
C VAL A 102 14.07 -0.30 16.54
N SER A 103 14.35 0.61 17.45
CA SER A 103 15.62 1.38 17.44
C SER A 103 16.86 0.48 17.60
N HIS A 104 16.70 -0.67 18.24
CA HIS A 104 17.75 -1.68 18.40
C HIS A 104 17.79 -2.71 17.27
N TYR A 105 16.85 -2.67 16.35
CA TYR A 105 16.87 -3.56 15.18
C TYR A 105 18.09 -3.25 14.31
N ARG A 106 18.54 -4.26 13.60
CA ARG A 106 19.57 -4.12 12.60
C ARG A 106 19.00 -4.53 11.25
N PHE A 107 19.28 -3.69 10.29
CA PHE A 107 18.82 -3.86 8.92
C PHE A 107 20.00 -4.02 7.99
N ARG A 108 19.79 -4.74 6.92
CA ARG A 108 20.65 -4.60 5.75
C ARG A 108 20.12 -3.39 4.99
N PRO A 109 20.95 -2.37 4.74
CA PRO A 109 20.50 -1.20 4.01
C PRO A 109 20.12 -1.57 2.58
N ALA A 110 19.22 -0.81 1.98
CA ALA A 110 19.00 -0.89 0.56
C ALA A 110 20.27 -0.52 -0.20
N THR A 111 20.47 -1.12 -1.34
CA THR A 111 21.62 -0.79 -2.20
C THR A 111 21.14 -0.40 -3.59
N LEU A 112 21.76 0.61 -4.14
CA LEU A 112 21.64 1.03 -5.54
C LEU A 112 23.02 0.87 -6.18
N ASP A 113 23.12 0.04 -7.20
CA ASP A 113 24.38 -0.25 -7.87
C ASP A 113 25.52 -0.65 -6.89
N HIS A 114 25.19 -1.51 -5.94
CA HIS A 114 26.07 -2.00 -4.86
C HIS A 114 26.46 -0.95 -3.81
N GLN A 115 25.93 0.26 -3.88
CA GLN A 115 26.17 1.28 -2.86
C GLN A 115 25.00 1.33 -1.88
N PRO A 116 25.24 1.34 -0.57
CA PRO A 116 24.19 1.46 0.42
C PRO A 116 23.53 2.84 0.34
N VAL A 117 22.21 2.86 0.40
CA VAL A 117 21.41 4.09 0.36
C VAL A 117 20.38 4.09 1.47
N ALA A 118 20.11 5.27 2.02
CA ALA A 118 19.03 5.45 2.98
C ALA A 118 17.68 5.27 2.28
N THR A 119 16.77 4.52 2.92
CA THR A 119 15.48 4.19 2.28
C THR A 119 14.37 4.15 3.33
N PRO A 120 13.22 4.78 3.05
CA PRO A 120 12.05 4.64 3.90
C PRO A 120 11.52 3.20 3.83
N MET A 121 11.07 2.70 4.98
CA MET A 121 10.54 1.36 5.14
C MET A 121 9.35 1.36 6.08
N THR A 122 8.36 0.54 5.79
CA THR A 122 7.25 0.26 6.71
C THR A 122 7.48 -1.12 7.33
N LEU A 123 7.42 -1.18 8.65
CA LEU A 123 7.62 -2.39 9.42
C LEU A 123 6.35 -2.72 10.21
N THR A 124 5.89 -3.96 10.11
CA THR A 124 4.82 -4.48 10.95
C THR A 124 5.42 -5.38 12.03
N VAL A 125 5.20 -5.02 13.28
CA VAL A 125 5.64 -5.79 14.45
C VAL A 125 4.42 -6.47 15.06
N VAL A 126 4.45 -7.79 15.13
CA VAL A 126 3.40 -8.58 15.79
C VAL A 126 3.86 -8.87 17.21
N VAL A 127 3.08 -8.41 18.17
CA VAL A 127 3.32 -8.65 19.59
C VAL A 127 2.58 -9.92 19.99
N GLN A 128 3.31 -10.92 20.44
CA GLN A 128 2.79 -12.18 20.96
C GLN A 128 3.08 -12.26 22.47
N HIS A 129 2.14 -12.85 23.19
CA HIS A 129 2.27 -13.14 24.62
C HIS A 129 1.98 -14.61 24.91
#